data_45cab6eee434a64eb9603c9d168e96f1
#
_entry.id   45cab6eee434a64eb9603c9d168e96f1
#
_cell.length_a   1.000
_cell.length_b   1.000
_cell.length_c   1.000
_cell.angle_alpha   90.00
_cell.angle_beta   90.00
_cell.angle_gamma   90.00
#
_symmetry.space_group_name_H-M   'P 1'
#
loop_
_entity.id
_entity.type
_entity.pdbx_description
1 polymer ?
#
loop_
_entity_poly.entity_id
_entity_poly.type
_entity_poly.pdbx_seq_one_letter_code
_entity_poly.pdbx_strand_id
1 'polypeptide(L)'
;MNREFLHKITILGCLLLLITSSVGTDKGFQTPEQYAQIVQEHFANEEWEAGKEILDEGLQKYPNVSDLEWLMGKYWFHEKDYDQSRYHLVKAVDDNYNNVNAKHLLVDVEDITENYSSAICYVNELLEVNPYLRGIWRRKIELY
;
A
#
# COMPACT_ATOMS: atom_id res chain seq x y z
N MET A 1 18.30 -8.22 -54.15
CA MET A 1 18.00 -8.20 -52.71
C MET A 1 18.04 -9.62 -52.21
N ASN A 2 18.96 -9.92 -51.28
CA ASN A 2 19.42 -11.29 -50.99
C ASN A 2 18.38 -12.06 -50.15
N ARG A 3 17.88 -13.20 -50.61
CA ARG A 3 16.88 -14.05 -49.93
C ARG A 3 17.32 -14.49 -48.51
N GLU A 4 18.62 -14.58 -48.29
CA GLU A 4 19.19 -14.88 -46.97
C GLU A 4 19.02 -13.75 -45.97
N PHE A 5 18.97 -12.50 -46.43
CA PHE A 5 18.77 -11.33 -45.54
C PHE A 5 17.34 -11.26 -45.02
N LEU A 6 16.36 -11.59 -45.88
CA LEU A 6 14.96 -11.68 -45.50
C LEU A 6 14.67 -12.82 -44.49
N HIS A 7 15.38 -13.95 -44.66
CA HIS A 7 15.21 -15.11 -43.75
C HIS A 7 15.76 -14.82 -42.33
N LYS A 8 16.86 -14.06 -42.22
CA LYS A 8 17.42 -13.65 -40.95
C LYS A 8 16.55 -12.63 -40.22
N ILE A 9 15.89 -11.73 -40.94
CA ILE A 9 14.95 -10.75 -40.35
C ILE A 9 13.69 -11.43 -39.81
N THR A 10 13.16 -12.43 -40.54
CA THR A 10 11.99 -13.20 -40.10
C THR A 10 12.28 -14.06 -38.86
N ILE A 11 13.47 -14.66 -38.78
CA ILE A 11 13.89 -15.46 -37.63
C ILE A 11 14.13 -14.55 -36.40
N LEU A 12 14.73 -13.37 -36.60
CA LEU A 12 14.95 -12.42 -35.51
C LEU A 12 13.65 -11.79 -35.03
N GLY A 13 12.69 -11.51 -35.93
CA GLY A 13 11.36 -11.03 -35.60
C GLY A 13 10.52 -12.07 -34.82
N CYS A 14 10.58 -13.34 -35.23
CA CYS A 14 9.93 -14.43 -34.51
C CYS A 14 10.57 -14.70 -33.12
N LEU A 15 11.89 -14.54 -33.00
CA LEU A 15 12.57 -14.71 -31.71
C LEU A 15 12.24 -13.57 -30.73
N LEU A 16 12.09 -12.34 -31.25
CA LEU A 16 11.63 -11.20 -30.41
C LEU A 16 10.16 -11.35 -29.97
N LEU A 17 9.29 -11.91 -30.81
CA LEU A 17 7.89 -12.18 -30.47
C LEU A 17 7.73 -13.34 -29.46
N LEU A 18 8.68 -14.26 -29.43
CA LEU A 18 8.68 -15.36 -28.45
C LEU A 18 9.18 -14.93 -27.06
N ILE A 19 9.94 -13.81 -26.98
CA ILE A 19 10.40 -13.29 -25.68
C ILE A 19 9.32 -12.44 -25.00
N THR A 20 8.37 -11.87 -25.75
CA THR A 20 7.27 -11.08 -25.19
C THR A 20 6.06 -11.90 -24.76
N SER A 21 5.98 -13.19 -25.12
CA SER A 21 4.84 -14.05 -24.77
C SER A 21 5.09 -15.00 -23.60
N SER A 22 6.23 -14.91 -22.90
CA SER A 22 6.53 -15.72 -21.72
C SER A 22 6.64 -14.94 -20.41
N VAL A 23 6.06 -13.73 -20.33
CA VAL A 23 5.62 -13.18 -19.05
C VAL A 23 4.16 -13.56 -18.86
N GLY A 24 3.86 -14.85 -19.03
CA GLY A 24 2.78 -15.49 -18.32
C GLY A 24 3.24 -15.50 -16.87
N THR A 25 2.84 -14.51 -16.11
CA THR A 25 2.89 -14.55 -14.67
C THR A 25 2.07 -15.76 -14.25
N ASP A 26 2.77 -16.89 -14.06
CA ASP A 26 2.28 -17.89 -13.13
C ASP A 26 2.22 -17.14 -11.80
N LYS A 27 1.09 -16.48 -11.56
CA LYS A 27 0.75 -15.84 -10.29
C LYS A 27 0.48 -17.00 -9.34
N GLY A 28 1.57 -17.68 -8.94
CA GLY A 28 1.51 -18.65 -7.88
C GLY A 28 0.79 -18.02 -6.70
N PHE A 29 0.16 -18.85 -5.88
CA PHE A 29 -0.64 -18.44 -4.73
C PHE A 29 0.10 -17.38 -3.90
N GLN A 30 -0.16 -16.13 -4.18
CA GLN A 30 0.40 -15.03 -3.40
C GLN A 30 -0.38 -14.94 -2.09
N THR A 31 0.36 -14.89 -0.99
CA THR A 31 -0.24 -14.65 0.32
C THR A 31 -0.51 -13.16 0.53
N PRO A 32 -1.35 -12.77 1.51
CA PRO A 32 -1.57 -11.36 1.83
C PRO A 32 -0.27 -10.61 2.11
N GLU A 33 0.71 -11.26 2.76
CA GLU A 33 2.00 -10.67 3.08
C GLU A 33 2.83 -10.39 1.82
N GLN A 34 2.76 -11.27 0.81
CA GLN A 34 3.43 -11.06 -0.48
C GLN A 34 2.81 -9.89 -1.25
N TYR A 35 1.46 -9.76 -1.25
CA TYR A 35 0.79 -8.58 -1.80
C TYR A 35 1.25 -7.30 -1.09
N ALA A 36 1.25 -7.30 0.24
CA ALA A 36 1.68 -6.15 1.03
C ALA A 36 3.13 -5.75 0.73
N GLN A 37 4.04 -6.72 0.61
CA GLN A 37 5.44 -6.47 0.29
C GLN A 37 5.59 -5.82 -1.10
N ILE A 38 4.97 -6.40 -2.13
CA ILE A 38 5.06 -5.88 -3.50
C ILE A 38 4.48 -4.46 -3.58
N VAL A 39 3.34 -4.21 -2.94
CA VAL A 39 2.72 -2.87 -2.89
C VAL A 39 3.64 -1.87 -2.19
N GLN A 40 4.29 -2.26 -1.09
CA GLN A 40 5.24 -1.38 -0.40
C GLN A 40 6.45 -1.05 -1.28
N GLU A 41 6.95 -2.00 -2.08
CA GLU A 41 8.03 -1.77 -3.03
C GLU A 41 7.61 -0.77 -4.12
N HIS A 42 6.40 -0.89 -4.70
CA HIS A 42 5.86 0.08 -5.66
C HIS A 42 5.72 1.47 -5.03
N PHE A 43 5.15 1.57 -3.83
CA PHE A 43 4.99 2.86 -3.14
C PHE A 43 6.33 3.50 -2.78
N ALA A 44 7.35 2.70 -2.45
CA ALA A 44 8.71 3.20 -2.20
C ALA A 44 9.39 3.74 -3.46
N ASN A 45 8.99 3.24 -4.64
CA ASN A 45 9.45 3.72 -5.95
C ASN A 45 8.55 4.83 -6.54
N GLU A 46 7.61 5.37 -5.77
CA GLU A 46 6.62 6.38 -6.21
C GLU A 46 5.67 5.88 -7.32
N GLU A 47 5.56 4.56 -7.50
CA GLU A 47 4.68 3.91 -8.48
C GLU A 47 3.30 3.63 -7.85
N TRP A 48 2.61 4.71 -7.42
CA TRP A 48 1.39 4.62 -6.62
C TRP A 48 0.25 3.88 -7.31
N GLU A 49 0.00 4.17 -8.59
CA GLU A 49 -1.08 3.52 -9.37
C GLU A 49 -0.82 2.02 -9.57
N ALA A 50 0.42 1.64 -9.91
CA ALA A 50 0.79 0.24 -10.06
C ALA A 50 0.63 -0.52 -8.73
N GLY A 51 1.05 0.09 -7.63
CA GLY A 51 0.85 -0.47 -6.29
C GLY A 51 -0.63 -0.63 -5.95
N LYS A 52 -1.47 0.36 -6.32
CA LYS A 52 -2.92 0.31 -6.09
C LYS A 52 -3.60 -0.82 -6.87
N GLU A 53 -3.26 -1.04 -8.14
CA GLU A 53 -3.82 -2.15 -8.93
C GLU A 53 -3.55 -3.51 -8.27
N ILE A 54 -2.33 -3.72 -7.78
CA ILE A 54 -1.95 -4.94 -7.04
C ILE A 54 -2.70 -5.04 -5.71
N LEU A 55 -2.89 -3.91 -5.03
CA LEU A 55 -3.60 -3.83 -3.76
C LEU A 55 -5.10 -4.14 -3.92
N ASP A 56 -5.73 -3.64 -5.00
CA ASP A 56 -7.13 -3.97 -5.33
C ASP A 56 -7.30 -5.48 -5.56
N GLU A 57 -6.37 -6.11 -6.30
CA GLU A 57 -6.37 -7.57 -6.47
C GLU A 57 -6.20 -8.30 -5.13
N GLY A 58 -5.26 -7.84 -4.31
CA GLY A 58 -5.00 -8.39 -2.98
C GLY A 58 -6.23 -8.32 -2.07
N LEU A 59 -6.90 -7.17 -1.99
CA LEU A 59 -8.11 -6.98 -1.19
C LEU A 59 -9.32 -7.74 -1.74
N GLN A 60 -9.41 -7.92 -3.06
CA GLN A 60 -10.45 -8.76 -3.64
C GLN A 60 -10.29 -10.23 -3.23
N LYS A 61 -9.06 -10.71 -3.17
CA LYS A 61 -8.72 -12.09 -2.82
C LYS A 61 -8.71 -12.34 -1.31
N TYR A 62 -8.27 -11.36 -0.56
CA TYR A 62 -8.09 -11.39 0.90
C TYR A 62 -8.76 -10.16 1.54
N PRO A 63 -10.09 -10.14 1.59
CA PRO A 63 -10.80 -9.05 2.26
C PRO A 63 -10.50 -9.04 3.76
N ASN A 64 -10.49 -7.87 4.37
CA ASN A 64 -10.29 -7.67 5.80
C ASN A 64 -8.91 -8.16 6.30
N VAL A 65 -7.85 -7.88 5.54
CA VAL A 65 -6.47 -8.05 5.99
C VAL A 65 -5.91 -6.68 6.38
N SER A 66 -5.63 -6.52 7.65
CA SER A 66 -5.20 -5.26 8.26
C SER A 66 -4.07 -4.55 7.52
N ASP A 67 -3.04 -5.29 7.08
CA ASP A 67 -1.90 -4.70 6.38
C ASP A 67 -2.27 -4.20 4.97
N LEU A 68 -3.17 -4.89 4.27
CA LEU A 68 -3.66 -4.45 2.96
C LEU A 68 -4.58 -3.23 3.11
N GLU A 69 -5.47 -3.22 4.10
CA GLU A 69 -6.32 -2.07 4.41
C GLU A 69 -5.48 -0.85 4.82
N TRP A 70 -4.44 -1.03 5.62
CA TRP A 70 -3.51 0.04 5.94
C TRP A 70 -2.81 0.61 4.69
N LEU A 71 -2.34 -0.25 3.78
CA LEU A 71 -1.72 0.20 2.52
C LEU A 71 -2.71 0.95 1.63
N MET A 72 -3.98 0.53 1.58
CA MET A 72 -5.03 1.27 0.86
C MET A 72 -5.28 2.64 1.51
N GLY A 73 -5.32 2.72 2.84
CA GLY A 73 -5.37 3.98 3.56
C GLY A 73 -4.17 4.89 3.26
N LYS A 74 -2.98 4.32 3.13
CA LYS A 74 -1.76 5.05 2.75
C LYS A 74 -1.81 5.58 1.31
N TYR A 75 -2.36 4.81 0.36
CA TYR A 75 -2.60 5.27 -1.00
C TYR A 75 -3.54 6.49 -1.02
N TRP A 76 -4.69 6.40 -0.35
CA TRP A 76 -5.66 7.50 -0.31
C TRP A 76 -5.14 8.74 0.44
N PHE A 77 -4.28 8.54 1.44
CA PHE A 77 -3.57 9.64 2.09
C PHE A 77 -2.66 10.38 1.10
N HIS A 78 -1.93 9.65 0.25
CA HIS A 78 -1.11 10.24 -0.81
C HIS A 78 -1.97 11.04 -1.80
N GLU A 79 -3.13 10.49 -2.21
CA GLU A 79 -4.08 11.16 -3.09
C GLU A 79 -4.84 12.33 -2.41
N LYS A 80 -4.60 12.54 -1.11
CA LYS A 80 -5.25 13.57 -0.27
C LYS A 80 -6.77 13.40 -0.13
N ASP A 81 -7.28 12.21 -0.41
CA ASP A 81 -8.64 11.81 -0.06
C ASP A 81 -8.64 11.26 1.37
N TYR A 82 -8.71 12.19 2.33
CA TYR A 82 -8.62 11.86 3.75
C TYR A 82 -9.82 11.08 4.26
N ASP A 83 -10.98 11.18 3.62
CA ASP A 83 -12.17 10.40 3.98
C ASP A 83 -12.01 8.93 3.59
N GLN A 84 -11.51 8.65 2.39
CA GLN A 84 -11.19 7.29 1.96
C GLN A 84 -10.01 6.72 2.77
N SER A 85 -9.00 7.54 3.04
CA SER A 85 -7.87 7.16 3.90
C SER A 85 -8.36 6.71 5.27
N ARG A 86 -9.16 7.55 5.96
CA ARG A 86 -9.76 7.22 7.26
C ARG A 86 -10.55 5.92 7.22
N TYR A 87 -11.40 5.75 6.21
CA TYR A 87 -12.22 4.54 6.06
C TYR A 87 -11.39 3.27 6.08
N HIS A 88 -10.35 3.21 5.25
CA HIS A 88 -9.48 2.04 5.15
C HIS A 88 -8.60 1.85 6.40
N LEU A 89 -8.11 2.94 6.99
CA LEU A 89 -7.29 2.88 8.20
C LEU A 89 -8.09 2.40 9.41
N VAL A 90 -9.35 2.82 9.55
CA VAL A 90 -10.24 2.32 10.62
C VAL A 90 -10.49 0.83 10.43
N LYS A 91 -10.76 0.37 9.20
CA LYS A 91 -10.86 -1.08 8.92
C LYS A 91 -9.59 -1.82 9.30
N ALA A 92 -8.41 -1.28 8.99
CA ALA A 92 -7.15 -1.88 9.38
C ALA A 92 -7.01 -2.06 10.89
N VAL A 93 -7.46 -1.08 11.68
CA VAL A 93 -7.46 -1.15 13.15
C VAL A 93 -8.54 -2.10 13.67
N ASP A 94 -9.71 -2.16 13.03
CA ASP A 94 -10.78 -3.10 13.39
C ASP A 94 -10.35 -4.56 13.16
N ASP A 95 -9.64 -4.84 12.07
CA ASP A 95 -9.11 -6.18 11.77
C ASP A 95 -7.92 -6.54 12.67
N ASN A 96 -7.07 -5.57 13.01
CA ASN A 96 -5.96 -5.73 13.93
C ASN A 96 -5.77 -4.47 14.78
N TYR A 97 -6.31 -4.49 15.99
CA TYR A 97 -6.21 -3.38 16.95
C TYR A 97 -4.75 -2.93 17.21
N ASN A 98 -3.80 -3.85 17.09
CA ASN A 98 -2.38 -3.57 17.30
C ASN A 98 -1.66 -3.06 16.04
N ASN A 99 -2.37 -2.72 14.96
CA ASN A 99 -1.74 -2.12 13.78
C ASN A 99 -1.26 -0.70 14.09
N VAL A 100 -0.04 -0.61 14.58
CA VAL A 100 0.63 0.66 14.94
C VAL A 100 0.77 1.58 13.74
N ASN A 101 1.03 1.04 12.54
CA ASN A 101 1.18 1.82 11.32
C ASN A 101 -0.13 2.50 10.92
N ALA A 102 -1.26 1.79 11.00
CA ALA A 102 -2.57 2.35 10.72
C ALA A 102 -2.92 3.46 11.73
N LYS A 103 -2.66 3.25 13.03
CA LYS A 103 -2.91 4.26 14.06
C LYS A 103 -2.05 5.51 13.87
N HIS A 104 -0.77 5.37 13.50
CA HIS A 104 0.08 6.53 13.19
C HIS A 104 -0.50 7.37 12.07
N LEU A 105 -0.92 6.72 10.98
CA LEU A 105 -1.47 7.44 9.84
C LEU A 105 -2.86 8.03 10.16
N LEU A 106 -3.66 7.39 11.03
CA LEU A 106 -4.91 7.97 11.54
C LEU A 106 -4.66 9.26 12.33
N VAL A 107 -3.61 9.32 13.16
CA VAL A 107 -3.24 10.59 13.84
C VAL A 107 -3.02 11.69 12.83
N ASP A 108 -2.30 11.42 11.73
CA ASP A 108 -2.03 12.42 10.70
C ASP A 108 -3.30 12.83 9.93
N VAL A 109 -4.15 11.87 9.57
CA VAL A 109 -5.44 12.14 8.92
C VAL A 109 -6.35 12.99 9.80
N GLU A 110 -6.48 12.64 11.08
CA GLU A 110 -7.36 13.35 12.01
C GLU A 110 -6.83 14.76 12.33
N ASP A 111 -5.50 14.94 12.39
CA ASP A 111 -4.89 16.25 12.57
C ASP A 111 -5.13 17.17 11.35
N ILE A 112 -4.87 16.64 10.13
CA ILE A 112 -5.08 17.40 8.88
C ILE A 112 -6.55 17.79 8.70
N THR A 113 -7.47 16.93 9.16
CA THR A 113 -8.92 17.19 9.09
C THR A 113 -9.47 17.91 10.33
N GLU A 114 -8.60 18.41 11.21
CA GLU A 114 -8.92 19.16 12.43
C GLU A 114 -9.79 18.40 13.46
N ASN A 115 -9.80 17.06 13.37
CA ASN A 115 -10.47 16.18 14.34
C ASN A 115 -9.58 15.86 15.54
N TYR A 116 -9.10 16.88 16.22
CA TYR A 116 -8.08 16.76 17.28
C TYR A 116 -8.44 15.80 18.40
N SER A 117 -9.72 15.67 18.75
CA SER A 117 -10.16 14.71 19.77
C SER A 117 -9.90 13.25 19.37
N SER A 118 -10.13 12.91 18.10
CA SER A 118 -9.85 11.59 17.56
C SER A 118 -8.34 11.36 17.44
N ALA A 119 -7.59 12.35 16.97
CA ALA A 119 -6.13 12.29 16.91
C ALA A 119 -5.52 12.00 18.30
N ILE A 120 -5.98 12.70 19.34
CA ILE A 120 -5.53 12.47 20.73
C ILE A 120 -5.88 11.06 21.22
N CYS A 121 -7.03 10.51 20.82
CA CYS A 121 -7.40 9.14 21.17
C CYS A 121 -6.38 8.14 20.62
N TYR A 122 -6.07 8.20 19.33
CA TYR A 122 -5.07 7.31 18.71
C TYR A 122 -3.66 7.52 19.27
N VAL A 123 -3.29 8.77 19.58
CA VAL A 123 -2.01 9.07 20.25
C VAL A 123 -1.94 8.37 21.61
N ASN A 124 -3.01 8.40 22.42
CA ASN A 124 -3.04 7.72 23.72
C ASN A 124 -2.91 6.20 23.55
N GLU A 125 -3.63 5.60 22.60
CA GLU A 125 -3.53 4.18 22.31
C GLU A 125 -2.10 3.77 21.88
N LEU A 126 -1.44 4.58 21.06
CA LEU A 126 -0.04 4.34 20.68
C LEU A 126 0.90 4.39 21.89
N LEU A 127 0.66 5.31 22.84
CA LEU A 127 1.45 5.44 24.05
C LEU A 127 1.17 4.33 25.07
N GLU A 128 -0.02 3.73 25.05
CA GLU A 128 -0.30 2.52 25.84
C GLU A 128 0.53 1.32 25.37
N VAL A 129 0.70 1.18 24.04
CA VAL A 129 1.55 0.12 23.47
C VAL A 129 3.02 0.38 23.73
N ASN A 130 3.48 1.61 23.57
CA ASN A 130 4.87 1.99 23.82
C ASN A 130 4.99 3.40 24.41
N PRO A 131 5.08 3.50 25.76
CA PRO A 131 5.18 4.78 26.47
C PRO A 131 6.46 5.59 26.16
N TYR A 132 7.46 4.97 25.55
CA TYR A 132 8.75 5.61 25.27
C TYR A 132 8.84 6.26 23.89
N LEU A 133 7.76 6.32 23.12
CA LEU A 133 7.71 6.97 21.80
C LEU A 133 7.77 8.50 21.94
N ARG A 134 8.97 9.06 21.98
CA ARG A 134 9.17 10.52 22.13
C ARG A 134 8.48 11.37 21.07
N GLY A 135 8.42 10.88 19.83
CA GLY A 135 7.73 11.56 18.73
C GLY A 135 6.24 11.69 18.98
N ILE A 136 5.60 10.65 19.50
CA ILE A 136 4.18 10.62 19.85
C ILE A 136 3.86 11.52 21.03
N TRP A 137 4.75 11.60 22.05
CA TRP A 137 4.57 12.57 23.15
C TRP A 137 4.62 14.02 22.64
N ARG A 138 5.55 14.33 21.70
CA ARG A 138 5.58 15.65 21.07
C ARG A 138 4.29 15.94 20.33
N ARG A 139 3.82 15.01 19.51
CA ARG A 139 2.55 15.13 18.77
C ARG A 139 1.36 15.37 19.71
N LYS A 140 1.31 14.65 20.84
CA LYS A 140 0.30 14.86 21.86
C LYS A 140 0.28 16.29 22.39
N ILE A 141 1.45 16.90 22.63
CA ILE A 141 1.55 18.29 23.11
C ILE A 141 1.09 19.27 22.03
N GLU A 142 1.38 19.03 20.77
CA GLU A 142 0.98 19.89 19.65
C GLU A 142 -0.53 19.86 19.39
N LEU A 143 -1.23 18.80 19.78
CA LEU A 143 -2.68 18.62 19.60
C LEU A 143 -3.52 19.21 20.75
N TYR A 144 -2.91 19.60 21.88
CA TYR A 144 -3.55 20.28 23.03
C TYR A 144 -3.41 21.78 22.96
#